data_04471c648d70f216699c4022f14c9135
#
_entry.id   04471c648d70f216699c4022f14c9135
#
_cell.length_a   1.000
_cell.length_b   1.000
_cell.length_c   1.000
_cell.angle_alpha   90.00
_cell.angle_beta   90.00
_cell.angle_gamma   90.00
#
_symmetry.space_group_name_H-M   'P 1'
#
loop_
_entity.id
_entity.type
_entity.pdbx_description
1 polymer ?
#
loop_
_entity_poly.entity_id
_entity_poly.type
_entity_poly.pdbx_seq_one_letter_code
_entity_poly.pdbx_strand_id
1 'polypeptide(L)'
;MLNIAVDSVAYPDAVDPGLVGTYSPLAKVGGGFVWDDVLEYRVWCHPERGSPDLEDGNDYYYPFATYAEALAFSERTEGAEAPLALIRQCEYIAEPNPGEYLHVREERITEWPAQFLSRPRRTQNTIPDFLSPNAPPNRLDRLRGLAK
;
A
#
# COMPACT_ATOMS: atom_id res chain seq x y z
N MET A 1 -23.15 12.56 -9.10
CA MET A 1 -22.92 12.09 -8.87
C MET A 1 -22.18 11.09 -9.39
N LEU A 2 -21.70 10.76 -9.80
CA LEU A 2 -21.05 10.02 -10.51
C LEU A 2 -19.66 9.86 -10.18
N ASN A 3 -19.03 10.73 -9.60
CA ASN A 3 -17.68 10.70 -9.25
C ASN A 3 -17.38 9.70 -8.25
N ILE A 4 -18.28 9.37 -7.43
CA ILE A 4 -18.12 8.43 -6.38
C ILE A 4 -17.73 7.08 -6.88
N ALA A 5 -18.34 6.66 -7.94
CA ALA A 5 -18.03 5.38 -8.53
C ALA A 5 -16.59 5.34 -9.03
N VAL A 6 -16.12 6.45 -9.53
CA VAL A 6 -14.76 6.52 -10.01
C VAL A 6 -13.78 6.37 -8.87
N ASP A 7 -14.06 7.01 -7.76
CA ASP A 7 -13.17 6.92 -6.61
C ASP A 7 -13.10 5.49 -6.08
N SER A 8 -14.24 4.80 -6.06
CA SER A 8 -14.28 3.47 -5.47
C SER A 8 -13.55 2.43 -6.31
N VAL A 9 -13.29 2.70 -7.59
CA VAL A 9 -12.58 1.75 -8.42
C VAL A 9 -11.09 2.00 -8.45
N ALA A 10 -10.61 3.01 -7.70
CA ALA A 10 -9.21 3.38 -7.73
C ALA A 10 -8.31 2.31 -7.09
N TYR A 11 -8.85 1.51 -6.17
CA TYR A 11 -8.03 0.57 -5.41
C TYR A 11 -8.48 -0.87 -5.66
N PRO A 12 -7.56 -1.74 -6.08
CA PRO A 12 -7.92 -3.12 -6.42
C PRO A 12 -8.22 -3.95 -5.18
N ASP A 13 -9.01 -5.00 -5.39
CA ASP A 13 -9.29 -5.97 -4.34
C ASP A 13 -8.05 -6.82 -4.08
N ALA A 14 -8.05 -7.52 -2.94
CA ALA A 14 -7.00 -8.48 -2.62
C ALA A 14 -6.85 -9.48 -3.75
N VAL A 15 -5.61 -9.75 -4.13
CA VAL A 15 -5.31 -10.65 -5.25
C VAL A 15 -5.79 -12.06 -4.96
N ASP A 16 -5.75 -12.47 -3.69
CA ASP A 16 -6.26 -13.77 -3.26
C ASP A 16 -7.09 -13.57 -2.01
N PRO A 17 -8.41 -13.39 -2.15
CA PRO A 17 -9.28 -13.15 -0.99
C PRO A 17 -9.24 -14.27 0.04
N GLY A 18 -8.95 -15.50 -0.39
CA GLY A 18 -8.89 -16.64 0.53
C GLY A 18 -7.72 -16.58 1.49
N LEU A 19 -6.72 -15.75 1.23
CA LEU A 19 -5.56 -15.60 2.09
C LEU A 19 -5.65 -14.38 3.01
N VAL A 20 -6.69 -13.55 2.87
CA VAL A 20 -6.87 -12.39 3.74
C VAL A 20 -6.95 -12.86 5.20
N GLY A 21 -6.16 -12.22 6.06
CA GLY A 21 -6.10 -12.58 7.47
C GLY A 21 -5.03 -13.62 7.79
N THR A 22 -4.33 -14.16 6.79
CA THR A 22 -3.29 -15.17 7.04
C THR A 22 -1.88 -14.58 7.02
N TYR A 23 -1.73 -13.33 6.59
CA TYR A 23 -0.41 -12.71 6.48
C TYR A 23 0.09 -12.24 7.84
N SER A 24 1.43 -12.22 7.99
CA SER A 24 2.05 -11.77 9.23
C SER A 24 1.65 -10.33 9.56
N PRO A 25 1.37 -10.02 10.85
CA PRO A 25 1.18 -8.63 11.25
C PRO A 25 2.47 -7.83 11.14
N LEU A 26 3.61 -8.49 11.13
CA LEU A 26 4.91 -7.83 11.05
C LEU A 26 5.27 -7.65 9.60
N ALA A 27 5.12 -6.44 9.10
CA ALA A 27 5.47 -6.10 7.72
C ALA A 27 6.34 -4.86 7.73
N LYS A 28 7.11 -4.68 6.67
CA LYS A 28 7.85 -3.43 6.49
C LYS A 28 6.84 -2.30 6.31
N VAL A 29 7.26 -1.08 6.56
CA VAL A 29 6.38 0.08 6.46
C VAL A 29 6.93 0.99 5.38
N GLY A 30 6.19 1.11 4.29
CA GLY A 30 6.54 1.98 3.18
C GLY A 30 7.76 1.55 2.38
N GLY A 31 8.16 2.38 1.44
CA GLY A 31 9.34 2.16 0.63
C GLY A 31 9.12 1.28 -0.58
N GLY A 32 10.19 1.08 -1.35
CA GLY A 32 10.19 0.22 -2.53
C GLY A 32 9.65 0.88 -3.79
N PHE A 33 8.88 1.96 -3.69
CA PHE A 33 8.39 2.82 -4.77
C PHE A 33 7.34 2.24 -5.71
N VAL A 34 7.31 0.94 -5.93
CA VAL A 34 6.42 0.30 -6.89
C VAL A 34 5.59 -0.78 -6.22
N TRP A 35 4.51 -1.23 -6.88
CA TRP A 35 3.67 -2.28 -6.34
C TRP A 35 3.17 -3.21 -7.44
N ASP A 36 2.94 -4.46 -7.06
CA ASP A 36 2.46 -5.49 -7.98
C ASP A 36 1.06 -5.96 -7.61
N ASP A 37 0.85 -6.35 -6.36
CA ASP A 37 -0.43 -6.90 -5.90
C ASP A 37 -0.82 -6.31 -4.57
N VAL A 38 -2.13 -6.20 -4.34
CA VAL A 38 -2.67 -5.95 -3.01
C VAL A 38 -2.95 -7.32 -2.39
N LEU A 39 -2.40 -7.55 -1.20
CA LEU A 39 -2.62 -8.79 -0.47
C LEU A 39 -3.84 -8.69 0.44
N GLU A 40 -3.99 -7.57 1.13
CA GLU A 40 -5.14 -7.28 1.96
C GLU A 40 -5.11 -5.80 2.35
N TYR A 41 -6.25 -5.29 2.81
CA TYR A 41 -6.32 -3.97 3.42
C TYR A 41 -6.38 -4.16 4.93
N ARG A 42 -5.69 -3.30 5.67
CA ARG A 42 -5.60 -3.39 7.13
C ARG A 42 -6.11 -2.11 7.77
N VAL A 43 -6.92 -2.25 8.80
CA VAL A 43 -7.36 -1.12 9.61
C VAL A 43 -6.81 -1.33 11.01
N TRP A 44 -5.79 -0.56 11.37
CA TRP A 44 -5.19 -0.62 12.69
C TRP A 44 -6.05 0.13 13.70
N CYS A 45 -6.25 -0.49 14.86
CA CYS A 45 -7.05 0.04 15.95
C CYS A 45 -6.17 0.31 17.15
N HIS A 46 -6.36 1.48 17.75
CA HIS A 46 -5.53 1.94 18.88
C HIS A 46 -6.39 2.14 20.11
N PRO A 47 -6.26 1.27 21.15
CA PRO A 47 -7.02 1.44 22.38
C PRO A 47 -6.79 2.81 23.01
N GLU A 48 -5.57 3.33 22.93
CA GLU A 48 -5.26 4.64 23.48
C GLU A 48 -5.97 5.80 22.78
N ARG A 49 -6.57 5.54 21.63
CA ARG A 49 -7.32 6.53 20.86
C ARG A 49 -8.81 6.24 20.87
N GLY A 50 -9.25 5.28 21.67
CA GLY A 50 -10.67 5.01 21.84
C GLY A 50 -11.16 3.67 21.31
N SER A 51 -10.32 2.88 20.64
CA SER A 51 -10.72 1.53 20.21
C SER A 51 -10.90 0.63 21.45
N PRO A 52 -11.76 -0.40 21.35
CA PRO A 52 -11.87 -1.37 22.44
C PRO A 52 -10.52 -2.00 22.76
N ASP A 53 -10.25 -2.21 24.05
CA ASP A 53 -9.00 -2.83 24.48
C ASP A 53 -9.16 -4.35 24.43
N LEU A 54 -8.73 -4.95 23.33
CA LEU A 54 -8.89 -6.39 23.10
C LEU A 54 -7.58 -7.16 23.25
N GLU A 55 -6.43 -6.48 23.27
CA GLU A 55 -5.12 -7.12 23.26
C GLU A 55 -4.20 -6.52 24.33
N ASP A 56 -4.70 -6.40 25.55
CA ASP A 56 -3.91 -5.90 26.71
C ASP A 56 -3.23 -4.56 26.43
N GLY A 57 -3.97 -3.62 25.88
CA GLY A 57 -3.48 -2.29 25.58
C GLY A 57 -2.72 -2.17 24.25
N ASN A 58 -2.44 -3.29 23.59
CA ASN A 58 -1.71 -3.27 22.33
C ASN A 58 -2.60 -2.90 21.16
N ASP A 59 -1.99 -2.31 20.14
CA ASP A 59 -2.65 -2.06 18.87
C ASP A 59 -2.94 -3.39 18.19
N TYR A 60 -4.00 -3.42 17.40
CA TYR A 60 -4.38 -4.59 16.62
C TYR A 60 -5.04 -4.14 15.33
N TYR A 61 -5.21 -5.05 14.37
CA TYR A 61 -5.83 -4.68 13.11
C TYR A 61 -6.83 -5.72 12.66
N TYR A 62 -7.72 -5.26 11.77
CA TYR A 62 -8.62 -6.15 11.06
C TYR A 62 -8.26 -6.14 9.57
N PRO A 63 -8.16 -7.32 8.94
CA PRO A 63 -7.87 -7.41 7.52
C PRO A 63 -9.15 -7.46 6.69
N PHE A 64 -9.08 -6.91 5.49
CA PHE A 64 -10.24 -6.87 4.57
C PHE A 64 -9.76 -7.18 3.14
N ALA A 65 -10.66 -7.77 2.35
CA ALA A 65 -10.37 -8.08 0.96
C ALA A 65 -10.54 -6.86 0.06
N THR A 66 -11.38 -5.90 0.45
CA THR A 66 -11.63 -4.72 -0.39
C THR A 66 -11.39 -3.44 0.38
N TYR A 67 -11.03 -2.40 -0.36
CA TYR A 67 -10.84 -1.08 0.24
C TYR A 67 -12.16 -0.55 0.82
N ALA A 68 -13.26 -0.77 0.11
CA ALA A 68 -14.56 -0.25 0.57
C ALA A 68 -14.95 -0.81 1.94
N GLU A 69 -14.71 -2.09 2.16
CA GLU A 69 -14.99 -2.70 3.47
C GLU A 69 -14.08 -2.11 4.55
N ALA A 70 -12.81 -1.97 4.24
CA ALA A 70 -11.84 -1.41 5.18
C ALA A 70 -12.19 0.04 5.54
N LEU A 71 -12.55 0.83 4.53
CA LEU A 71 -12.90 2.23 4.76
C LEU A 71 -14.16 2.36 5.62
N ALA A 72 -15.19 1.57 5.31
CA ALA A 72 -16.43 1.60 6.09
C ALA A 72 -16.17 1.24 7.56
N PHE A 73 -15.34 0.23 7.80
CA PHE A 73 -14.99 -0.16 9.16
C PHE A 73 -14.21 0.97 9.85
N SER A 74 -13.25 1.55 9.17
CA SER A 74 -12.42 2.62 9.71
C SER A 74 -13.28 3.83 10.13
N GLU A 75 -14.23 4.19 9.28
CA GLU A 75 -15.05 5.39 9.52
C GLU A 75 -16.04 5.22 10.67
N ARG A 76 -16.45 3.99 10.97
CA ARG A 76 -17.41 3.76 12.06
C ARG A 76 -16.75 3.30 13.37
N THR A 77 -15.43 3.20 13.42
CA THR A 77 -14.71 2.63 14.57
C THR A 77 -13.83 3.68 15.20
N GLU A 78 -14.14 4.02 16.45
CA GLU A 78 -13.34 4.97 17.19
C GLU A 78 -11.93 4.42 17.41
N GLY A 79 -10.92 5.28 17.25
CA GLY A 79 -9.52 4.88 17.43
C GLY A 79 -8.91 4.13 16.26
N ALA A 80 -9.67 3.93 15.18
CA ALA A 80 -9.16 3.24 13.99
C ALA A 80 -8.46 4.21 13.04
N GLU A 81 -7.37 3.76 12.45
CA GLU A 81 -6.68 4.53 11.41
C GLU A 81 -7.37 4.39 10.07
N ALA A 82 -6.98 5.25 9.13
CA ALA A 82 -7.36 5.06 7.75
C ALA A 82 -6.75 3.76 7.23
N PRO A 83 -7.38 3.10 6.24
CA PRO A 83 -6.87 1.81 5.76
C PRO A 83 -5.48 1.90 5.19
N LEU A 84 -4.67 0.88 5.48
CA LEU A 84 -3.40 0.62 4.82
C LEU A 84 -3.59 -0.54 3.88
N ALA A 85 -2.77 -0.58 2.83
CA ALA A 85 -2.73 -1.73 1.94
C ALA A 85 -1.47 -2.53 2.23
N LEU A 86 -1.63 -3.84 2.46
CA LEU A 86 -0.48 -4.74 2.49
C LEU A 86 -0.22 -5.14 1.05
N ILE A 87 0.93 -4.75 0.53
CA ILE A 87 1.23 -4.97 -0.88
C ILE A 87 2.41 -5.90 -1.05
N ARG A 88 2.42 -6.60 -2.19
CA ARG A 88 3.57 -7.37 -2.64
C ARG A 88 4.29 -6.57 -3.72
N GLN A 89 5.60 -6.50 -3.57
CA GLN A 89 6.50 -5.95 -4.56
C GLN A 89 7.36 -7.11 -5.04
N CYS A 90 7.16 -7.57 -6.28
CA CYS A 90 7.96 -8.67 -6.81
C CYS A 90 9.41 -8.24 -7.01
N GLU A 91 9.59 -6.98 -7.33
CA GLU A 91 10.88 -6.29 -7.37
C GLU A 91 10.63 -4.90 -6.85
N TYR A 92 11.67 -4.22 -6.43
CA TYR A 92 11.48 -2.87 -5.90
C TYR A 92 12.72 -2.02 -6.10
N ILE A 93 12.60 -0.74 -5.77
CA ILE A 93 13.69 0.22 -5.83
C ILE A 93 14.12 0.50 -4.39
N ALA A 94 15.40 0.27 -4.10
CA ALA A 94 15.97 0.66 -2.82
C ALA A 94 16.65 2.01 -2.95
N GLU A 95 16.58 2.79 -1.89
CA GLU A 95 17.27 4.10 -1.85
C GLU A 95 18.19 4.11 -0.64
N PRO A 96 19.39 3.49 -0.75
CA PRO A 96 20.30 3.38 0.39
C PRO A 96 20.77 4.74 0.90
N ASN A 97 20.92 5.72 -0.01
CA ASN A 97 21.23 7.09 0.35
C ASN A 97 20.32 8.00 -0.46
N PRO A 98 20.00 9.22 0.01
CA PRO A 98 19.11 10.11 -0.73
C PRO A 98 19.60 10.32 -2.17
N GLY A 99 18.71 10.05 -3.12
CA GLY A 99 18.98 10.20 -4.54
C GLY A 99 19.74 9.06 -5.19
N GLU A 100 20.14 8.04 -4.41
CA GLU A 100 20.80 6.86 -4.95
C GLU A 100 19.81 5.72 -5.00
N TYR A 101 19.54 5.20 -6.19
CA TYR A 101 18.50 4.17 -6.38
C TYR A 101 19.10 2.88 -6.91
N LEU A 102 18.65 1.75 -6.36
CA LEU A 102 19.10 0.42 -6.78
C LEU A 102 17.88 -0.43 -7.13
N HIS A 103 18.03 -1.24 -8.19
CA HIS A 103 17.03 -2.23 -8.57
C HIS A 103 17.26 -3.48 -7.73
N VAL A 104 16.28 -3.87 -6.92
CA VAL A 104 16.37 -5.08 -6.11
C VAL A 104 15.40 -6.11 -6.68
N ARG A 105 15.93 -7.25 -7.12
CA ARG A 105 15.14 -8.32 -7.73
C ARG A 105 14.76 -9.38 -6.72
N GLU A 106 14.14 -8.92 -5.64
CA GLU A 106 13.66 -9.79 -4.58
C GLU A 106 12.26 -9.36 -4.17
N GLU A 107 11.45 -10.32 -3.75
CA GLU A 107 10.12 -10.02 -3.27
C GLU A 107 10.17 -9.27 -1.95
N ARG A 108 9.26 -8.32 -1.77
CA ARG A 108 9.12 -7.56 -0.55
C ARG A 108 7.63 -7.37 -0.27
N ILE A 109 7.25 -7.49 1.00
CA ILE A 109 5.88 -7.23 1.44
C ILE A 109 5.94 -6.05 2.40
N THR A 110 5.09 -5.05 2.16
CA THR A 110 5.12 -3.83 2.95
C THR A 110 3.72 -3.23 3.08
N GLU A 111 3.49 -2.48 4.14
CA GLU A 111 2.26 -1.71 4.32
C GLU A 111 2.43 -0.33 3.73
N TRP A 112 1.48 0.07 2.89
CA TRP A 112 1.42 1.40 2.29
C TRP A 112 0.12 2.10 2.65
N PRO A 113 0.10 3.44 2.77
CA PRO A 113 -1.17 4.16 2.73
C PRO A 113 -1.93 3.76 1.48
N ALA A 114 -3.22 3.46 1.62
CA ALA A 114 -3.99 2.92 0.49
C ALA A 114 -4.00 3.86 -0.72
N GLN A 115 -3.95 5.18 -0.49
CA GLN A 115 -3.95 6.14 -1.57
C GLN A 115 -2.71 6.06 -2.46
N PHE A 116 -1.63 5.41 -2.03
CA PHE A 116 -0.46 5.22 -2.87
C PHE A 116 -0.76 4.23 -4.01
N LEU A 117 -1.86 3.49 -3.93
CA LEU A 117 -2.27 2.60 -5.01
C LEU A 117 -2.79 3.35 -6.23
N SER A 118 -2.93 4.67 -6.16
CA SER A 118 -3.20 5.48 -7.35
C SER A 118 -1.98 5.55 -8.27
N ARG A 119 -0.79 5.15 -7.78
CA ARG A 119 0.39 5.04 -8.62
C ARG A 119 0.19 3.92 -9.64
N PRO A 120 0.79 4.05 -10.84
CA PRO A 120 0.70 2.97 -11.83
C PRO A 120 1.24 1.66 -11.26
N ARG A 121 0.55 0.57 -11.57
CA ARG A 121 1.05 -0.77 -11.21
C ARG A 121 2.36 -1.02 -11.97
N ARG A 122 3.32 -1.66 -11.30
CA ARG A 122 4.62 -1.95 -11.91
C ARG A 122 4.46 -2.85 -13.14
N THR A 123 5.22 -2.52 -14.18
CA THR A 123 5.41 -3.40 -15.34
C THR A 123 6.88 -3.79 -15.39
N GLN A 124 7.24 -4.63 -16.34
CA GLN A 124 8.64 -5.04 -16.51
C GLN A 124 9.56 -3.86 -16.81
N ASN A 125 9.00 -2.78 -17.38
CA ASN A 125 9.80 -1.62 -17.78
C ASN A 125 9.86 -0.53 -16.73
N THR A 126 9.02 -0.58 -15.70
CA THR A 126 8.92 0.51 -14.73
C THR A 126 10.26 0.85 -14.08
N ILE A 127 10.92 -0.15 -13.50
CA ILE A 127 12.19 0.08 -12.80
C ILE A 127 13.33 0.39 -13.77
N PRO A 128 13.50 -0.39 -14.86
CA PRO A 128 14.55 -0.05 -15.82
C PRO A 128 14.40 1.36 -16.39
N ASP A 129 13.18 1.79 -16.71
CA ASP A 129 12.96 3.13 -17.23
C ASP A 129 13.30 4.20 -16.21
N PHE A 130 12.94 3.98 -14.94
CA PHE A 130 13.24 4.91 -13.87
C PHE A 130 14.76 5.06 -13.67
N LEU A 131 15.50 3.96 -13.79
CA LEU A 131 16.93 3.94 -13.57
C LEU A 131 17.75 4.27 -14.83
N SER A 132 17.09 4.47 -15.97
CA SER A 132 17.78 4.76 -17.21
C SER A 132 18.55 6.06 -17.11
N PRO A 133 19.78 6.14 -17.70
CA PRO A 133 20.51 7.40 -17.78
C PRO A 133 19.74 8.47 -18.55
N ASN A 134 18.80 8.04 -19.40
CA ASN A 134 17.98 8.95 -20.21
C ASN A 134 16.64 9.28 -19.58
N ALA A 135 16.40 8.86 -18.32
CA ALA A 135 15.14 9.11 -17.63
C ALA A 135 14.92 10.62 -17.50
N PRO A 136 13.68 11.10 -17.66
CA PRO A 136 13.41 12.54 -17.55
C PRO A 136 13.64 13.03 -16.11
N PRO A 137 13.90 14.33 -15.95
CA PRO A 137 14.15 14.89 -14.61
C PRO A 137 12.99 14.69 -13.64
N ASN A 138 11.75 14.62 -14.13
CA ASN A 138 10.57 14.41 -13.29
C ASN A 138 10.22 12.93 -13.12
N ARG A 139 11.20 12.05 -13.29
CA ARG A 139 10.97 10.60 -13.26
C ARG A 139 10.31 10.12 -11.97
N LEU A 140 10.62 10.75 -10.84
CA LEU A 140 10.02 10.35 -9.57
C LEU A 140 8.54 10.67 -9.52
N ASP A 141 8.15 11.85 -10.01
CA ASP A 141 6.75 12.21 -10.09
C ASP A 141 5.99 11.31 -11.07
N ARG A 142 6.64 10.92 -12.16
CA ARG A 142 6.03 9.99 -13.12
C ARG A 142 5.83 8.62 -12.48
N LEU A 143 6.81 8.14 -11.73
CA LEU A 143 6.73 6.87 -11.03
C LEU A 143 5.60 6.88 -10.01
N ARG A 144 5.37 8.02 -9.36
CA ARG A 144 4.31 8.18 -8.37
C ARG A 144 2.95 8.52 -8.97
N GLY A 145 2.85 8.59 -10.29
CA GLY A 145 1.59 8.93 -10.95
C GLY A 145 1.21 10.39 -10.86
N LEU A 146 2.15 11.26 -10.48
CA LEU A 146 1.90 12.70 -10.34
C LEU A 146 2.17 13.48 -11.62
N ALA A 147 2.84 12.88 -12.59
CA ALA A 147 3.15 13.50 -13.88
C ALA A 147 3.20 12.42 -14.96
N LYS A 148 3.14 12.84 -16.23
CA LYS A 148 3.21 11.91 -17.37
C LYS A 148 4.50 12.02 -18.15
#